data_d65cb3107cf7cae09ca8f14fe56d3881
#
_entry.id   d65cb3107cf7cae09ca8f14fe56d3881
#
_cell.length_a   1.000
_cell.length_b   1.000
_cell.length_c   1.000
_cell.angle_alpha   90.00
_cell.angle_beta   90.00
_cell.angle_gamma   90.00
#
_symmetry.space_group_name_H-M   'P 1'
#
loop_
_entity.id
_entity.type
_entity.pdbx_description
1 polymer ?
#
loop_
_entity_poly.entity_id
_entity_poly.type
_entity_poly.pdbx_seq_one_letter_code
_entity_poly.pdbx_strand_id
1 'polypeptide(L)'
;DTISAEDLACFRKSGCKVSPDVFRLSLGTLGGGNHFWELDRDEEENIWLVVHTGSRRSGKDVAEFYQKQAYESLNLTGRKRKQEIAKQREAFIRKLKDEGRADEISRLLRSWKPDFSPEEIKVPYELSWCEGDLFDDYIHDMKLMQAYAALNRRIITEVIMKKCKLHPVEQFETIHNYIDTDHMILRK
;
A
#
# COMPACT_ATOMS: atom_id res chain seq x y z
N ASP A 1 -22.94 1.91 -3.63
CA ASP A 1 -21.59 2.47 -3.43
C ASP A 1 -20.65 1.79 -4.43
N THR A 2 -20.45 2.43 -5.54
CA THR A 2 -19.51 1.98 -6.59
C THR A 2 -18.18 2.69 -6.39
N ILE A 3 -17.08 1.95 -6.40
CA ILE A 3 -15.74 2.54 -6.48
C ILE A 3 -15.69 3.35 -7.75
N SER A 4 -15.41 4.64 -7.62
CA SER A 4 -15.48 5.60 -8.72
C SER A 4 -14.19 5.60 -9.58
N ALA A 5 -14.27 6.21 -10.75
CA ALA A 5 -13.07 6.48 -11.56
C ALA A 5 -12.09 7.44 -10.85
N GLU A 6 -12.59 8.27 -9.94
CA GLU A 6 -11.79 9.18 -9.11
C GLU A 6 -10.97 8.41 -8.08
N ASP A 7 -11.53 7.35 -7.48
CA ASP A 7 -10.80 6.46 -6.57
C ASP A 7 -9.63 5.78 -7.29
N LEU A 8 -9.82 5.34 -8.54
CA LEU A 8 -8.73 4.81 -9.36
C LEU A 8 -7.69 5.87 -9.74
N ALA A 9 -8.08 7.13 -9.85
CA ALA A 9 -7.15 8.23 -10.11
C ALA A 9 -6.24 8.51 -8.90
N CYS A 10 -6.69 8.23 -7.68
CA CYS A 10 -5.88 8.37 -6.47
C CYS A 10 -4.67 7.42 -6.47
N PHE A 11 -4.83 6.18 -6.93
CA PHE A 11 -3.69 5.27 -7.12
C PHE A 11 -2.65 5.80 -8.11
N ARG A 12 -3.08 6.54 -9.13
CA ARG A 12 -2.15 7.17 -10.07
C ARG A 12 -1.39 8.34 -9.46
N LYS A 13 -2.00 9.05 -8.54
CA LYS A 13 -1.42 10.22 -7.85
C LYS A 13 -0.33 9.80 -6.87
N SER A 14 -0.52 8.74 -6.11
CA SER A 14 0.49 8.17 -5.22
C SER A 14 1.63 7.44 -5.97
N GLY A 15 1.46 7.18 -7.27
CA GLY A 15 2.40 6.41 -8.09
C GLY A 15 2.23 4.90 -7.97
N CYS A 16 1.30 4.44 -7.14
CA CYS A 16 0.92 3.03 -7.07
C CYS A 16 0.24 2.60 -8.38
N LYS A 17 0.72 1.52 -8.98
CA LYS A 17 0.20 1.03 -10.26
C LYS A 17 -0.65 -0.22 -10.03
N VAL A 18 -1.93 0.00 -9.89
CA VAL A 18 -2.92 -1.09 -9.95
C VAL A 18 -3.47 -1.15 -11.38
N SER A 19 -3.46 -2.34 -11.98
CA SER A 19 -4.05 -2.52 -13.32
C SER A 19 -5.56 -2.34 -13.27
N PRO A 20 -6.16 -1.40 -14.01
CA PRO A 20 -7.60 -1.20 -14.05
C PRO A 20 -8.37 -2.44 -14.49
N ASP A 21 -7.80 -3.24 -15.41
CA ASP A 21 -8.43 -4.47 -15.89
C ASP A 21 -8.42 -5.55 -14.81
N VAL A 22 -7.28 -5.74 -14.11
CA VAL A 22 -7.19 -6.69 -12.99
C VAL A 22 -8.15 -6.28 -11.89
N PHE A 23 -8.21 -4.99 -11.56
CA PHE A 23 -9.12 -4.44 -10.56
C PHE A 23 -10.58 -4.76 -10.90
N ARG A 24 -11.01 -4.47 -12.13
CA ARG A 24 -12.38 -4.69 -12.57
C ARG A 24 -12.73 -6.17 -12.70
N LEU A 25 -11.85 -6.98 -13.30
CA LEU A 25 -12.11 -8.40 -13.57
C LEU A 25 -12.00 -9.29 -12.33
N SER A 26 -11.34 -8.82 -11.28
CA SER A 26 -11.25 -9.54 -10.00
C SER A 26 -12.46 -9.33 -9.10
N LEU A 27 -13.30 -8.35 -9.40
CA LEU A 27 -14.49 -8.05 -8.61
C LEU A 27 -15.52 -9.18 -8.74
N GLY A 28 -16.12 -9.59 -7.63
CA GLY A 28 -17.03 -10.74 -7.60
C GLY A 28 -16.34 -12.10 -7.71
N THR A 29 -15.01 -12.16 -7.50
CA THR A 29 -14.25 -13.42 -7.52
C THR A 29 -13.77 -13.81 -6.13
N LEU A 30 -13.86 -15.09 -5.82
CA LEU A 30 -13.43 -15.63 -4.52
C LEU A 30 -11.91 -15.60 -4.38
N GLY A 31 -11.19 -16.14 -5.36
CA GLY A 31 -9.75 -16.32 -5.35
C GLY A 31 -9.29 -17.65 -4.79
N GLY A 32 -8.01 -17.72 -4.45
CA GLY A 32 -7.38 -18.92 -3.91
C GLY A 32 -6.77 -18.68 -2.53
N GLY A 33 -6.05 -19.67 -2.02
CA GLY A 33 -5.43 -19.64 -0.70
C GLY A 33 -6.44 -19.92 0.40
N ASN A 34 -6.49 -19.04 1.39
CA ASN A 34 -7.40 -19.14 2.53
C ASN A 34 -8.78 -18.50 2.29
N HIS A 35 -9.11 -18.16 1.04
CA HIS A 35 -10.43 -17.63 0.70
C HIS A 35 -11.43 -18.76 0.48
N PHE A 36 -12.62 -18.60 1.06
CA PHE A 36 -13.69 -19.59 0.99
C PHE A 36 -15.07 -18.95 1.08
N TRP A 37 -16.07 -19.71 0.76
CA TRP A 37 -17.44 -19.50 1.22
C TRP A 37 -17.97 -20.83 1.75
N GLU A 38 -18.76 -20.77 2.79
CA GLU A 38 -19.32 -21.95 3.44
C GLU A 38 -20.69 -21.66 4.06
N LEU A 39 -21.41 -22.70 4.40
CA LEU A 39 -22.65 -22.64 5.16
C LEU A 39 -22.39 -23.26 6.52
N ASP A 40 -22.50 -22.45 7.53
CA ASP A 40 -22.36 -22.85 8.92
C ASP A 40 -23.72 -22.91 9.62
N ARG A 41 -23.77 -23.66 10.68
CA ARG A 41 -24.93 -23.74 11.55
C ARG A 41 -24.53 -23.43 12.98
N ASP A 42 -25.21 -22.49 13.61
CA ASP A 42 -24.98 -22.15 15.00
C ASP A 42 -25.73 -23.10 15.98
N GLU A 43 -25.55 -22.87 17.27
CA GLU A 43 -26.16 -23.66 18.34
C GLU A 43 -27.71 -23.51 18.37
N GLU A 44 -28.24 -22.43 17.80
CA GLU A 44 -29.65 -22.11 17.68
C GLU A 44 -30.28 -22.65 16.38
N GLU A 45 -29.52 -23.44 15.61
CA GLU A 45 -29.93 -24.04 14.31
C GLU A 45 -30.07 -23.00 13.18
N ASN A 46 -29.59 -21.76 13.35
CA ASN A 46 -29.56 -20.79 12.26
C ASN A 46 -28.48 -21.14 11.25
N ILE A 47 -28.76 -20.92 9.96
CA ILE A 47 -27.79 -21.15 8.87
C ILE A 47 -27.17 -19.84 8.48
N TRP A 48 -25.85 -19.81 8.48
CA TRP A 48 -25.01 -18.67 8.12
C TRP A 48 -24.29 -18.93 6.81
N LEU A 49 -24.42 -18.02 5.84
CA LEU A 49 -23.54 -17.98 4.67
C LEU A 49 -22.32 -17.11 5.00
N VAL A 50 -21.16 -17.73 5.14
CA VAL A 50 -19.90 -17.07 5.41
C VAL A 50 -19.12 -16.89 4.12
N VAL A 51 -18.67 -15.68 3.83
CA VAL A 51 -17.82 -15.37 2.66
C VAL A 51 -16.54 -14.70 3.12
N HIS A 52 -15.42 -15.42 3.02
CA HIS A 52 -14.09 -14.94 3.38
C HIS A 52 -13.27 -14.67 2.12
N THR A 53 -13.13 -13.39 1.77
CA THR A 53 -12.25 -12.92 0.69
C THR A 53 -11.87 -11.46 0.89
N GLY A 54 -10.84 -11.01 0.20
CA GLY A 54 -10.25 -9.69 0.37
C GLY A 54 -10.17 -8.88 -0.94
N SER A 55 -9.25 -7.92 -0.95
CA SER A 55 -9.03 -6.95 -2.04
C SER A 55 -8.31 -7.53 -3.26
N ARG A 56 -8.17 -8.84 -3.33
CA ARG A 56 -7.59 -9.56 -4.46
C ARG A 56 -6.13 -9.13 -4.74
N ARG A 57 -5.69 -9.27 -5.99
CA ARG A 57 -4.35 -8.87 -6.43
C ARG A 57 -4.07 -7.39 -6.16
N SER A 58 -5.09 -6.54 -6.30
CA SER A 58 -4.94 -5.09 -6.17
C SER A 58 -4.45 -4.67 -4.78
N GLY A 59 -4.97 -5.26 -3.71
CA GLY A 59 -4.49 -4.97 -2.36
C GLY A 59 -3.05 -5.41 -2.11
N LYS A 60 -2.63 -6.53 -2.71
CA LYS A 60 -1.23 -6.97 -2.65
C LYS A 60 -0.32 -5.98 -3.36
N ASP A 61 -0.70 -5.53 -4.56
CA ASP A 61 0.09 -4.57 -5.34
C ASP A 61 0.25 -3.23 -4.58
N VAL A 62 -0.80 -2.78 -3.88
CA VAL A 62 -0.75 -1.59 -2.99
C VAL A 62 0.22 -1.83 -1.81
N ALA A 63 0.08 -2.93 -1.10
CA ALA A 63 0.93 -3.23 0.05
C ALA A 63 2.42 -3.33 -0.34
N GLU A 64 2.73 -4.05 -1.41
CA GLU A 64 4.10 -4.19 -1.93
C GLU A 64 4.69 -2.85 -2.38
N PHE A 65 3.87 -1.99 -3.00
CA PHE A 65 4.29 -0.66 -3.40
C PHE A 65 4.74 0.18 -2.20
N TYR A 66 3.89 0.32 -1.18
CA TYR A 66 4.20 1.15 -0.01
C TYR A 66 5.33 0.58 0.83
N GLN A 67 5.41 -0.73 0.98
CA GLN A 67 6.54 -1.37 1.66
C GLN A 67 7.87 -1.09 0.96
N LYS A 68 7.89 -1.16 -0.37
CA LYS A 68 9.07 -0.80 -1.16
C LYS A 68 9.43 0.68 -1.01
N GLN A 69 8.45 1.59 -1.08
CA GLN A 69 8.68 3.02 -0.90
C GLN A 69 9.22 3.34 0.50
N ALA A 70 8.65 2.72 1.54
CA ALA A 70 9.13 2.83 2.90
C ALA A 70 10.58 2.37 3.04
N TYR A 71 10.90 1.18 2.53
CA TYR A 71 12.27 0.66 2.53
C TYR A 71 13.26 1.58 1.82
N GLU A 72 12.91 2.05 0.62
CA GLU A 72 13.76 2.96 -0.16
C GLU A 72 13.92 4.34 0.52
N SER A 73 12.90 4.78 1.25
CA SER A 73 12.92 6.04 2.01
C SER A 73 13.87 5.96 3.20
N LEU A 74 13.72 4.92 4.03
CA LEU A 74 14.46 4.74 5.27
C LEU A 74 15.94 4.38 5.05
N ASN A 75 16.24 3.65 3.98
CA ASN A 75 17.60 3.20 3.70
C ASN A 75 18.33 4.04 2.66
N LEU A 76 17.73 5.12 2.18
CA LEU A 76 18.28 5.96 1.12
C LEU A 76 18.81 5.17 -0.08
N THR A 77 18.10 4.11 -0.47
CA THR A 77 18.52 3.19 -1.53
C THR A 77 18.07 3.65 -2.92
N GLY A 78 18.68 3.06 -3.94
CA GLY A 78 18.23 3.19 -5.34
C GLY A 78 18.29 4.61 -5.88
N ARG A 79 17.18 5.06 -6.46
CA ARG A 79 17.08 6.38 -7.14
C ARG A 79 17.19 7.54 -6.17
N LYS A 80 16.60 7.45 -4.98
CA LYS A 80 16.65 8.51 -3.96
C LYS A 80 18.08 8.75 -3.48
N ARG A 81 18.85 7.70 -3.23
CA ARG A 81 20.27 7.81 -2.87
C ARG A 81 21.08 8.52 -3.95
N LYS A 82 20.86 8.18 -5.22
CA LYS A 82 21.53 8.85 -6.35
C LYS A 82 21.18 10.33 -6.42
N GLN A 83 19.91 10.68 -6.19
CA GLN A 83 19.44 12.07 -6.18
C GLN A 83 20.08 12.86 -5.02
N GLU A 84 20.13 12.28 -3.83
CA GLU A 84 20.73 12.93 -2.66
C GLU A 84 22.25 13.15 -2.86
N ILE A 85 22.95 12.15 -3.38
CA ILE A 85 24.38 12.29 -3.77
C ILE A 85 24.56 13.43 -4.77
N ALA A 86 23.73 13.50 -5.80
CA ALA A 86 23.80 14.57 -6.79
C ALA A 86 23.57 15.94 -6.15
N LYS A 87 22.57 16.08 -5.29
CA LYS A 87 22.24 17.32 -4.57
C LYS A 87 23.39 17.78 -3.67
N GLN A 88 23.97 16.88 -2.88
CA GLN A 88 25.11 17.20 -2.02
C GLN A 88 26.35 17.61 -2.85
N ARG A 89 26.59 16.94 -3.98
CA ARG A 89 27.66 17.29 -4.90
C ARG A 89 27.48 18.68 -5.51
N GLU A 90 26.28 19.02 -5.94
CA GLU A 90 25.96 20.36 -6.47
C GLU A 90 26.13 21.44 -5.40
N ALA A 91 25.66 21.19 -4.16
CA ALA A 91 25.85 22.09 -3.04
C ALA A 91 27.34 22.33 -2.74
N PHE A 92 28.15 21.27 -2.76
CA PHE A 92 29.61 21.38 -2.58
C PHE A 92 30.27 22.21 -3.68
N ILE A 93 29.89 22.00 -4.94
CA ILE A 93 30.40 22.79 -6.07
C ILE A 93 30.01 24.27 -5.93
N ARG A 94 28.75 24.54 -5.55
CA ARG A 94 28.26 25.91 -5.34
C ARG A 94 29.08 26.62 -4.26
N LYS A 95 29.24 25.95 -3.11
CA LYS A 95 30.04 26.47 -1.99
C LYS A 95 31.45 26.87 -2.45
N LEU A 96 32.16 26.02 -3.22
CA LEU A 96 33.51 26.34 -3.72
C LEU A 96 33.50 27.53 -4.69
N LYS A 97 32.47 27.68 -5.50
CA LYS A 97 32.34 28.86 -6.38
C LYS A 97 32.12 30.15 -5.58
N ASP A 98 31.28 30.11 -4.56
CA ASP A 98 30.96 31.24 -3.69
C ASP A 98 32.18 31.66 -2.86
N GLU A 99 33.07 30.72 -2.52
CA GLU A 99 34.37 30.96 -1.87
C GLU A 99 35.49 31.42 -2.83
N GLY A 100 35.21 31.60 -4.13
CA GLY A 100 36.19 32.00 -5.13
C GLY A 100 37.19 30.90 -5.51
N ARG A 101 36.93 29.64 -5.17
CA ARG A 101 37.84 28.48 -5.34
C ARG A 101 37.41 27.59 -6.52
N ALA A 102 36.92 28.20 -7.57
CA ALA A 102 36.40 27.46 -8.73
C ALA A 102 37.47 26.61 -9.46
N ASP A 103 38.73 27.04 -9.44
CA ASP A 103 39.88 26.34 -10.00
C ASP A 103 40.23 25.02 -9.26
N GLU A 104 39.86 24.91 -7.99
CA GLU A 104 40.08 23.71 -7.17
C GLU A 104 39.02 22.64 -7.31
N ILE A 105 37.88 22.93 -7.95
CA ILE A 105 36.73 22.04 -8.02
C ILE A 105 37.10 20.64 -8.52
N SER A 106 37.86 20.58 -9.65
CA SER A 106 38.25 19.30 -10.26
C SER A 106 39.12 18.44 -9.35
N ARG A 107 39.99 19.08 -8.56
CA ARG A 107 40.87 18.40 -7.60
C ARG A 107 40.07 17.89 -6.41
N LEU A 108 39.25 18.75 -5.82
CA LEU A 108 38.52 18.44 -4.62
C LEU A 108 37.38 17.41 -4.85
N LEU A 109 36.77 17.40 -6.03
CA LEU A 109 35.79 16.38 -6.40
C LEU A 109 36.39 14.98 -6.50
N ARG A 110 37.68 14.80 -6.76
CA ARG A 110 38.30 13.46 -6.78
C ARG A 110 38.35 12.81 -5.39
N SER A 111 38.47 13.61 -4.34
CA SER A 111 38.47 13.14 -2.94
C SER A 111 37.17 13.34 -2.23
N TRP A 112 36.19 13.99 -2.88
CA TRP A 112 34.88 14.24 -2.28
C TRP A 112 34.10 12.94 -2.07
N LYS A 113 33.55 12.80 -0.91
CA LYS A 113 32.59 11.71 -0.57
C LYS A 113 31.29 12.32 -0.11
N PRO A 114 30.15 11.74 -0.49
CA PRO A 114 28.88 12.17 0.07
C PRO A 114 28.87 11.94 1.57
N ASP A 115 28.25 12.87 2.30
CA ASP A 115 28.07 12.77 3.74
C ASP A 115 26.88 11.84 4.03
N PHE A 116 27.18 10.56 4.11
CA PHE A 116 26.28 9.56 4.68
C PHE A 116 26.93 9.05 5.94
N SER A 117 26.23 9.19 7.06
CA SER A 117 26.69 8.59 8.31
C SER A 117 26.93 7.09 8.11
N PRO A 118 28.08 6.54 8.50
CA PRO A 118 28.31 5.11 8.44
C PRO A 118 27.37 4.29 9.33
N GLU A 119 26.66 4.97 10.22
CA GLU A 119 25.72 4.39 11.19
C GLU A 119 24.26 4.49 10.71
N GLU A 120 24.01 4.53 9.40
CA GLU A 120 22.64 4.32 8.89
C GLU A 120 22.15 2.97 9.40
N ILE A 121 21.22 3.01 10.35
CA ILE A 121 20.49 1.82 10.79
C ILE A 121 19.83 1.24 9.54
N LYS A 122 20.38 0.12 9.05
CA LYS A 122 19.77 -0.58 7.93
C LYS A 122 18.47 -1.22 8.44
N VAL A 123 17.38 -0.58 8.10
CA VAL A 123 16.06 -1.12 8.40
C VAL A 123 15.81 -2.30 7.46
N PRO A 124 15.53 -3.52 7.97
CA PRO A 124 15.13 -4.64 7.14
C PRO A 124 13.88 -4.32 6.34
N TYR A 125 13.73 -4.95 5.17
CA TYR A 125 12.58 -4.71 4.30
C TYR A 125 11.24 -4.93 5.02
N GLU A 126 11.14 -6.00 5.80
CA GLU A 126 9.96 -6.43 6.54
C GLU A 126 9.60 -5.51 7.71
N LEU A 127 10.57 -4.72 8.19
CA LEU A 127 10.40 -3.78 9.30
C LEU A 127 10.34 -2.32 8.85
N SER A 128 10.25 -2.09 7.55
CA SER A 128 10.14 -0.73 7.00
C SER A 128 8.78 -0.12 7.30
N TRP A 129 8.75 1.17 7.60
CA TRP A 129 7.54 1.92 7.93
C TRP A 129 7.38 3.16 7.07
N CYS A 130 6.14 3.62 6.91
CA CYS A 130 5.80 4.85 6.21
C CYS A 130 5.73 6.02 7.20
N GLU A 131 6.15 7.22 6.78
CA GLU A 131 6.09 8.47 7.52
C GLU A 131 5.59 9.61 6.62
N GLY A 132 5.03 10.66 7.24
CA GLY A 132 4.57 11.86 6.54
C GLY A 132 3.60 11.56 5.40
N ASP A 133 3.76 12.25 4.29
CA ASP A 133 2.89 12.10 3.10
C ASP A 133 2.76 10.66 2.63
N LEU A 134 3.84 9.86 2.75
CA LEU A 134 3.81 8.45 2.35
C LEU A 134 2.88 7.62 3.25
N PHE A 135 2.80 7.95 4.53
CA PHE A 135 1.87 7.33 5.48
C PHE A 135 0.43 7.70 5.14
N ASP A 136 0.16 8.97 4.88
CA ASP A 136 -1.17 9.46 4.56
C ASP A 136 -1.69 8.84 3.26
N ASP A 137 -0.85 8.77 2.22
CA ASP A 137 -1.15 8.09 0.96
C ASP A 137 -1.44 6.60 1.18
N TYR A 138 -0.63 5.93 2.01
CA TYR A 138 -0.85 4.52 2.34
C TYR A 138 -2.20 4.29 3.04
N ILE A 139 -2.53 5.09 4.04
CA ILE A 139 -3.80 4.98 4.76
C ILE A 139 -4.98 5.21 3.83
N HIS A 140 -4.89 6.20 2.93
CA HIS A 140 -5.91 6.44 1.92
C HIS A 140 -6.12 5.22 1.01
N ASP A 141 -5.04 4.69 0.43
CA ASP A 141 -5.12 3.56 -0.51
C ASP A 141 -5.51 2.25 0.21
N MET A 142 -5.11 2.07 1.47
CA MET A 142 -5.57 0.97 2.32
C MET A 142 -7.10 1.02 2.50
N LYS A 143 -7.66 2.19 2.84
CA LYS A 143 -9.11 2.36 2.99
C LYS A 143 -9.86 2.07 1.70
N LEU A 144 -9.30 2.48 0.56
CA LEU A 144 -9.86 2.17 -0.75
C LEU A 144 -9.87 0.65 -1.03
N MET A 145 -8.79 -0.06 -0.65
CA MET A 145 -8.73 -1.52 -0.77
C MET A 145 -9.69 -2.23 0.18
N GLN A 146 -9.96 -1.69 1.36
CA GLN A 146 -11.00 -2.19 2.27
C GLN A 146 -12.39 -2.05 1.66
N ALA A 147 -12.72 -0.88 1.10
CA ALA A 147 -13.98 -0.65 0.39
C ALA A 147 -14.15 -1.61 -0.81
N TYR A 148 -13.07 -1.84 -1.56
CA TYR A 148 -13.08 -2.82 -2.65
C TYR A 148 -13.32 -4.24 -2.14
N ALA A 149 -12.69 -4.64 -1.05
CA ALA A 149 -12.89 -5.97 -0.47
C ALA A 149 -14.33 -6.17 0.03
N ALA A 150 -14.91 -5.15 0.65
CA ALA A 150 -16.32 -5.14 1.06
C ALA A 150 -17.26 -5.33 -0.14
N LEU A 151 -17.02 -4.55 -1.21
CA LEU A 151 -17.79 -4.68 -2.45
C LEU A 151 -17.64 -6.08 -3.07
N ASN A 152 -16.42 -6.63 -3.06
CA ASN A 152 -16.17 -7.98 -3.58
C ASN A 152 -16.98 -9.04 -2.82
N ARG A 153 -16.98 -9.01 -1.48
CA ARG A 153 -17.77 -9.92 -0.65
C ARG A 153 -19.27 -9.77 -0.90
N ARG A 154 -19.74 -8.53 -0.94
CA ARG A 154 -21.17 -8.23 -1.22
C ARG A 154 -21.62 -8.83 -2.55
N ILE A 155 -20.86 -8.62 -3.63
CA ILE A 155 -21.21 -9.16 -4.97
C ILE A 155 -21.26 -10.69 -4.94
N ILE A 156 -20.30 -11.36 -4.32
CA ILE A 156 -20.28 -12.82 -4.21
C ILE A 156 -21.51 -13.29 -3.44
N THR A 157 -21.82 -12.69 -2.29
CA THR A 157 -22.99 -13.01 -1.46
C THR A 157 -24.28 -12.84 -2.26
N GLU A 158 -24.48 -11.70 -2.93
CA GLU A 158 -25.66 -11.43 -3.74
C GLU A 158 -25.86 -12.46 -4.86
N VAL A 159 -24.76 -12.86 -5.54
CA VAL A 159 -24.81 -13.89 -6.59
C VAL A 159 -25.23 -15.24 -6.02
N ILE A 160 -24.67 -15.65 -4.88
CA ILE A 160 -25.03 -16.92 -4.22
C ILE A 160 -26.50 -16.89 -3.79
N MET A 161 -26.91 -15.86 -3.05
CA MET A 161 -28.27 -15.68 -2.56
C MET A 161 -29.29 -15.74 -3.70
N LYS A 162 -29.03 -15.00 -4.78
CA LYS A 162 -29.90 -14.99 -5.95
C LYS A 162 -30.01 -16.37 -6.61
N LYS A 163 -28.87 -17.07 -6.81
CA LYS A 163 -28.86 -18.39 -7.44
C LYS A 163 -29.53 -19.46 -6.59
N CYS A 164 -29.33 -19.40 -5.28
CA CYS A 164 -29.91 -20.35 -4.34
C CYS A 164 -31.34 -19.96 -3.89
N LYS A 165 -31.88 -18.82 -4.35
CA LYS A 165 -33.18 -18.27 -3.95
C LYS A 165 -33.30 -18.10 -2.42
N LEU A 166 -32.21 -17.67 -1.79
CA LEU A 166 -32.14 -17.43 -0.36
C LEU A 166 -32.43 -15.95 -0.07
N HIS A 167 -33.04 -15.71 1.10
CA HIS A 167 -33.36 -14.37 1.60
C HIS A 167 -32.73 -14.19 2.98
N PRO A 168 -31.76 -13.27 3.17
CA PRO A 168 -31.13 -13.08 4.46
C PRO A 168 -32.11 -12.43 5.45
N VAL A 169 -32.06 -12.87 6.70
CA VAL A 169 -32.77 -12.26 7.83
C VAL A 169 -31.88 -11.25 8.53
N GLU A 170 -30.57 -11.53 8.53
CA GLU A 170 -29.53 -10.70 9.13
C GLU A 170 -28.29 -10.71 8.25
N GLN A 171 -27.55 -9.62 8.27
CA GLN A 171 -26.28 -9.50 7.56
C GLN A 171 -25.35 -8.55 8.31
N PHE A 172 -24.10 -8.95 8.47
CA PHE A 172 -23.04 -8.09 9.00
C PHE A 172 -21.73 -8.33 8.25
N GLU A 173 -20.79 -7.43 8.43
CA GLU A 173 -19.47 -7.51 7.82
C GLU A 173 -18.40 -7.22 8.87
N THR A 174 -17.29 -7.95 8.79
CA THR A 174 -16.12 -7.75 9.61
C THR A 174 -14.87 -7.53 8.74
N ILE A 175 -13.96 -6.72 9.25
CA ILE A 175 -12.65 -6.47 8.63
C ILE A 175 -11.59 -6.89 9.64
N HIS A 176 -10.55 -7.55 9.15
CA HIS A 176 -9.39 -7.90 9.95
C HIS A 176 -8.08 -7.52 9.25
N ASN A 177 -6.98 -7.50 9.98
CA ASN A 177 -5.65 -7.13 9.48
C ASN A 177 -5.61 -5.73 8.85
N TYR A 178 -6.00 -4.71 9.63
CA TYR A 178 -5.99 -3.32 9.17
C TYR A 178 -5.50 -2.35 10.26
N ILE A 179 -5.15 -1.15 9.86
CA ILE A 179 -4.83 -0.06 10.77
C ILE A 179 -6.12 0.71 11.07
N ASP A 180 -6.54 0.67 12.33
CA ASP A 180 -7.64 1.49 12.84
C ASP A 180 -7.10 2.89 13.13
N THR A 181 -7.41 3.82 12.22
CA THR A 181 -6.91 5.19 12.31
C THR A 181 -7.60 6.01 13.41
N ASP A 182 -8.78 5.60 13.84
CA ASP A 182 -9.54 6.33 14.88
C ASP A 182 -8.96 6.03 16.27
N HIS A 183 -8.51 4.80 16.48
CA HIS A 183 -7.89 4.37 17.74
C HIS A 183 -6.36 4.24 17.66
N MET A 184 -5.76 4.46 16.47
CA MET A 184 -4.32 4.32 16.21
C MET A 184 -3.75 2.96 16.63
N ILE A 185 -4.46 1.89 16.31
CA ILE A 185 -4.08 0.51 16.62
C ILE A 185 -4.14 -0.40 15.40
N LEU A 186 -3.35 -1.46 15.44
CA LEU A 186 -3.46 -2.55 14.48
C LEU A 186 -4.53 -3.54 14.95
N ARG A 187 -5.55 -3.74 14.14
CA ARG A 187 -6.59 -4.76 14.34
C ARG A 187 -6.21 -6.04 13.61
N LYS A 188 -6.30 -7.15 14.29
CA LYS A 188 -6.06 -8.49 13.72
C LYS A 188 -7.37 -9.27 13.64
#